data_75311b05c8552b70d815ad13c07a714d
#
_entry.id   75311b05c8552b70d815ad13c07a714d
#
_cell.length_a   1.000
_cell.length_b   1.000
_cell.length_c   1.000
_cell.angle_alpha   90.00
_cell.angle_beta   90.00
_cell.angle_gamma   90.00
#
_symmetry.space_group_name_H-M   'P 1'
#
loop_
_entity.id
_entity.type
_entity.pdbx_description
1 polymer ?
#
loop_
_entity_poly.entity_id
_entity_poly.type
_entity_poly.pdbx_seq_one_letter_code
_entity_poly.pdbx_strand_id
1 'polypeptide(L)'
;MLLNNPLAISSGFSGFTDNAGWKGCTAEQSKAKNLDLSQKRAESVKNQIVGSGYPASRLVSVKGYGEETPVADNSTAAGKEQNRRVEVYILPSDDMIKAANAQAGK
;
A
#
# COMPACT_ATOMS: atom_id res chain seq x y z
N MET A 1 -5.00 2.01 -25.63
CA MET A 1 -4.48 1.36 -24.42
C MET A 1 -4.47 2.34 -23.27
N LEU A 2 -4.79 1.88 -22.07
CA LEU A 2 -4.91 2.74 -20.89
C LEU A 2 -3.61 3.43 -20.51
N LEU A 3 -2.46 2.89 -20.90
CA LEU A 3 -1.12 3.42 -20.59
C LEU A 3 -0.92 4.87 -20.98
N ASN A 4 -1.49 5.26 -22.11
CA ASN A 4 -1.32 6.59 -22.66
C ASN A 4 -2.58 7.45 -22.54
N ASN A 5 -3.55 6.96 -21.79
CA ASN A 5 -4.79 7.68 -21.56
C ASN A 5 -4.57 8.68 -20.43
N PRO A 6 -4.73 10.01 -20.65
CA PRO A 6 -4.58 10.99 -19.58
C PRO A 6 -5.60 10.84 -18.46
N LEU A 7 -6.70 10.12 -18.70
CA LEU A 7 -7.70 9.83 -17.67
C LEU A 7 -7.41 8.54 -16.90
N ALA A 8 -6.31 7.84 -17.21
CA ALA A 8 -5.95 6.62 -16.51
C ALA A 8 -5.58 6.92 -15.06
N ILE A 9 -5.94 5.99 -14.18
CA ILE A 9 -5.67 6.10 -12.75
C ILE A 9 -4.25 5.66 -12.43
N SER A 10 -3.75 6.13 -11.30
CA SER A 10 -2.50 5.68 -10.70
C SER A 10 -2.81 4.83 -9.48
N SER A 11 -1.87 3.97 -9.09
CA SER A 11 -2.03 3.08 -7.95
C SER A 11 -0.89 3.25 -6.97
N GLY A 12 -1.17 3.03 -5.70
CA GLY A 12 -0.16 2.98 -4.65
C GLY A 12 -0.34 1.74 -3.79
N PHE A 13 0.71 1.38 -3.08
CA PHE A 13 0.75 0.20 -2.24
C PHE A 13 1.25 0.58 -0.86
N SER A 14 0.49 0.21 0.17
CA SER A 14 0.87 0.44 1.56
C SER A 14 0.96 -0.89 2.28
N GLY A 15 2.13 -1.22 2.82
CA GLY A 15 2.36 -2.46 3.55
C GLY A 15 2.24 -2.25 5.05
N PHE A 16 1.68 -3.23 5.74
CA PHE A 16 1.46 -3.18 7.18
C PHE A 16 1.82 -4.51 7.82
N THR A 17 2.14 -4.46 9.10
CA THR A 17 2.39 -5.65 9.92
C THR A 17 1.51 -5.63 11.16
N ASP A 18 1.47 -6.76 11.89
CA ASP A 18 1.02 -6.74 13.27
C ASP A 18 2.15 -6.17 14.15
N ASN A 19 1.93 -6.17 15.47
CA ASN A 19 2.91 -5.66 16.43
C ASN A 19 3.75 -6.77 17.06
N ALA A 20 3.82 -7.96 16.46
CA ALA A 20 4.57 -9.09 17.03
C ALA A 20 6.05 -8.73 17.20
N GLY A 21 6.57 -9.02 18.37
CA GLY A 21 7.99 -8.86 18.65
C GLY A 21 8.82 -9.92 17.93
N TRP A 22 10.02 -9.56 17.55
CA TRP A 22 10.97 -10.49 16.97
C TRP A 22 11.82 -11.08 18.08
N LYS A 23 12.04 -12.39 18.03
CA LYS A 23 12.81 -13.12 19.04
C LYS A 23 14.19 -12.50 19.19
N GLY A 24 14.60 -12.23 20.43
CA GLY A 24 15.90 -11.65 20.72
C GLY A 24 16.04 -10.17 20.45
N CYS A 25 14.94 -9.49 20.12
CA CYS A 25 14.93 -8.06 19.80
C CYS A 25 14.18 -7.26 20.85
N THR A 26 14.60 -6.01 21.04
CA THR A 26 13.82 -5.04 21.83
C THR A 26 12.56 -4.63 21.07
N ALA A 27 11.65 -3.94 21.74
CA ALA A 27 10.45 -3.42 21.09
C ALA A 27 10.78 -2.47 19.93
N GLU A 28 11.80 -1.62 20.11
CA GLU A 28 12.25 -0.70 19.06
C GLU A 28 12.87 -1.43 17.88
N GLN A 29 13.67 -2.46 18.15
CA GLN A 29 14.26 -3.27 17.08
C GLN A 29 13.19 -4.04 16.32
N SER A 30 12.19 -4.57 17.01
CA SER A 30 11.08 -5.27 16.38
C SER A 30 10.25 -4.32 15.52
N LYS A 31 10.02 -3.11 15.97
CA LYS A 31 9.31 -2.09 15.21
C LYS A 31 10.05 -1.76 13.90
N ALA A 32 11.36 -1.60 13.98
CA ALA A 32 12.18 -1.32 12.80
C ALA A 32 12.16 -2.50 11.81
N LYS A 33 12.20 -3.74 12.31
CA LYS A 33 12.11 -4.93 11.47
C LYS A 33 10.72 -5.07 10.82
N ASN A 34 9.67 -4.73 11.55
CA ASN A 34 8.31 -4.74 11.01
C ASN A 34 8.14 -3.68 9.93
N LEU A 35 8.75 -2.52 10.12
CA LEU A 35 8.74 -1.48 9.09
C LEU A 35 9.42 -1.98 7.81
N ASP A 36 10.60 -2.58 7.91
CA ASP A 36 11.32 -3.15 6.76
C ASP A 36 10.52 -4.25 6.09
N LEU A 37 9.92 -5.14 6.89
CA LEU A 37 9.09 -6.24 6.37
C LEU A 37 7.88 -5.71 5.59
N SER A 38 7.23 -4.69 6.12
CA SER A 38 6.07 -4.09 5.45
C SER A 38 6.45 -3.45 4.12
N GLN A 39 7.62 -2.81 4.04
CA GLN A 39 8.14 -2.25 2.81
C GLN A 39 8.38 -3.35 1.78
N LYS A 40 9.03 -4.43 2.18
CA LYS A 40 9.31 -5.57 1.30
C LYS A 40 8.04 -6.24 0.80
N ARG A 41 7.02 -6.36 1.64
CA ARG A 41 5.73 -6.92 1.24
C ARG A 41 5.04 -6.04 0.20
N ALA A 42 5.05 -4.74 0.41
CA ALA A 42 4.47 -3.79 -0.55
C ALA A 42 5.20 -3.85 -1.89
N GLU A 43 6.54 -3.93 -1.86
CA GLU A 43 7.34 -4.07 -3.08
C GLU A 43 7.08 -5.39 -3.80
N SER A 44 6.89 -6.48 -3.04
CA SER A 44 6.58 -7.78 -3.62
C SER A 44 5.26 -7.77 -4.36
N VAL A 45 4.22 -7.18 -3.78
CA VAL A 45 2.91 -7.05 -4.44
C VAL A 45 3.04 -6.18 -5.68
N LYS A 46 3.75 -5.06 -5.58
CA LYS A 46 4.02 -4.20 -6.72
C LYS A 46 4.68 -4.98 -7.86
N ASN A 47 5.72 -5.75 -7.54
CA ASN A 47 6.48 -6.50 -8.55
C ASN A 47 5.61 -7.54 -9.25
N GLN A 48 4.71 -8.20 -8.51
CA GLN A 48 3.78 -9.16 -9.10
C GLN A 48 2.80 -8.48 -10.06
N ILE A 49 2.30 -7.31 -9.70
CA ILE A 49 1.35 -6.56 -10.51
C ILE A 49 2.03 -6.04 -11.79
N VAL A 50 3.24 -5.50 -11.66
CA VAL A 50 4.03 -5.06 -12.82
C VAL A 50 4.36 -6.24 -13.72
N GLY A 51 4.72 -7.38 -13.13
CA GLY A 51 4.99 -8.61 -13.88
C GLY A 51 3.77 -9.14 -14.64
N SER A 52 2.56 -8.78 -14.21
CA SER A 52 1.32 -9.16 -14.89
C SER A 52 0.93 -8.21 -16.02
N GLY A 53 1.72 -7.16 -16.28
CA GLY A 53 1.50 -6.24 -17.38
C GLY A 53 1.03 -4.85 -16.97
N TYR A 54 0.79 -4.59 -15.68
CA TYR A 54 0.43 -3.23 -15.24
C TYR A 54 1.66 -2.32 -15.36
N PRO A 55 1.53 -1.15 -15.97
CA PRO A 55 2.70 -0.29 -16.23
C PRO A 55 3.25 0.32 -14.95
N ALA A 56 4.56 0.19 -14.75
CA ALA A 56 5.25 0.76 -13.59
C ALA A 56 5.08 2.28 -13.51
N SER A 57 4.92 2.95 -14.62
CA SER A 57 4.71 4.41 -14.66
C SER A 57 3.41 4.87 -14.01
N ARG A 58 2.48 3.96 -13.76
CA ARG A 58 1.22 4.27 -13.05
C ARG A 58 1.32 4.09 -11.54
N LEU A 59 2.45 3.60 -11.05
CA LEU A 59 2.66 3.39 -9.63
C LEU A 59 3.26 4.65 -9.03
N VAL A 60 2.56 5.26 -8.08
CA VAL A 60 2.96 6.54 -7.48
C VAL A 60 3.63 6.38 -6.12
N SER A 61 3.40 5.27 -5.45
CA SER A 61 3.93 5.06 -4.10
C SER A 61 3.99 3.58 -3.75
N VAL A 62 5.10 3.18 -3.14
CA VAL A 62 5.25 1.86 -2.53
C VAL A 62 5.88 2.10 -1.17
N LYS A 63 5.13 1.98 -0.10
CA LYS A 63 5.60 2.35 1.23
C LYS A 63 5.15 1.35 2.28
N GLY A 64 6.07 1.01 3.18
CA GLY A 64 5.78 0.23 4.38
C GLY A 64 5.54 1.14 5.57
N TYR A 65 4.53 0.84 6.35
CA TYR A 65 4.17 1.56 7.56
C TYR A 65 4.40 0.74 8.83
N GLY A 66 4.79 -0.54 8.68
CA GLY A 66 5.02 -1.41 9.82
C GLY A 66 3.75 -1.60 10.64
N GLU A 67 3.86 -1.42 11.95
CA GLU A 67 2.75 -1.63 12.89
C GLU A 67 1.96 -0.36 13.21
N GLU A 68 2.18 0.73 12.49
CA GLU A 68 1.70 2.07 12.88
C GLU A 68 0.18 2.24 12.80
N THR A 69 -0.49 1.54 11.90
CA THR A 69 -1.94 1.77 11.69
C THR A 69 -2.70 0.45 11.70
N PRO A 70 -2.91 -0.16 12.88
CA PRO A 70 -3.66 -1.41 12.95
C PRO A 70 -5.13 -1.18 12.58
N VAL A 71 -5.71 -2.15 11.86
CA VAL A 71 -7.13 -2.15 11.53
C VAL A 71 -7.91 -3.10 12.43
N ALA A 72 -7.21 -3.90 13.23
CA ALA A 72 -7.81 -4.90 14.11
C ALA A 72 -6.99 -5.04 15.38
N ASP A 73 -7.51 -5.81 16.31
CA ASP A 73 -6.89 -6.00 17.63
C ASP A 73 -5.65 -6.91 17.53
N ASN A 74 -4.49 -6.39 17.92
CA ASN A 74 -3.24 -7.14 17.95
C ASN A 74 -3.16 -8.14 19.12
N SER A 75 -4.11 -8.13 20.04
CA SER A 75 -4.13 -9.09 21.15
C SER A 75 -4.71 -10.46 20.74
N THR A 76 -5.31 -10.56 19.56
CA THR A 76 -5.87 -11.81 19.03
C THR A 76 -5.12 -12.26 17.78
N ALA A 77 -5.06 -13.56 17.52
CA ALA A 77 -4.44 -14.11 16.34
C ALA A 77 -5.17 -13.64 15.07
N ALA A 78 -6.50 -13.60 15.09
CA ALA A 78 -7.30 -13.14 13.98
C ALA A 78 -7.06 -11.66 13.67
N GLY A 79 -6.97 -10.82 14.71
CA GLY A 79 -6.68 -9.40 14.54
C GLY A 79 -5.30 -9.15 13.98
N LYS A 80 -4.29 -9.89 14.46
CA LYS A 80 -2.94 -9.81 13.92
C LYS A 80 -2.89 -10.17 12.44
N GLU A 81 -3.62 -11.20 12.04
CA GLU A 81 -3.68 -11.61 10.64
C GLU A 81 -4.26 -10.50 9.77
N GLN A 82 -5.29 -9.82 10.24
CA GLN A 82 -5.88 -8.69 9.51
C GLN A 82 -4.91 -7.52 9.41
N ASN A 83 -4.05 -7.31 10.40
CA ASN A 83 -3.05 -6.24 10.39
C ASN A 83 -1.90 -6.53 9.43
N ARG A 84 -1.57 -7.80 9.19
CA ARG A 84 -0.54 -8.21 8.22
C ARG A 84 -1.12 -8.13 6.81
N ARG A 85 -1.08 -6.94 6.22
CA ARG A 85 -1.76 -6.69 4.95
C ARG A 85 -0.98 -5.74 4.05
N VAL A 86 -1.32 -5.76 2.77
CA VAL A 86 -0.94 -4.71 1.83
C VAL A 86 -2.24 -4.10 1.31
N GLU A 87 -2.36 -2.80 1.49
CA GLU A 87 -3.49 -2.04 0.96
C GLU A 87 -3.10 -1.46 -0.40
N VAL A 88 -3.94 -1.68 -1.38
CA VAL A 88 -3.77 -1.10 -2.71
C VAL A 88 -4.80 0.02 -2.84
N TYR A 89 -4.33 1.21 -3.16
CA TYR A 89 -5.24 2.33 -3.35
C TYR A 89 -5.09 2.90 -4.75
N ILE A 90 -6.15 3.54 -5.20
CA ILE A 90 -6.27 4.07 -6.55
C ILE A 90 -6.40 5.59 -6.44
N LEU A 91 -5.54 6.29 -7.19
CA LEU A 91 -5.56 7.74 -7.25
C LEU A 91 -6.03 8.17 -8.65
N PRO A 92 -7.05 9.04 -8.73
CA PRO A 92 -7.44 9.60 -10.02
C PRO A 92 -6.32 10.49 -10.57
N SER A 93 -6.16 10.51 -11.88
CA SER A 93 -5.23 11.44 -12.52
C SER A 93 -5.75 12.88 -12.40
N ASP A 94 -4.86 13.85 -12.58
CA ASP A 94 -5.25 15.25 -12.57
C ASP A 94 -6.32 15.55 -13.64
N ASP A 95 -6.20 14.91 -14.79
CA ASP A 95 -7.18 15.09 -15.87
C ASP A 95 -8.54 14.52 -15.51
N MET A 96 -8.60 13.42 -14.78
CA MET A 96 -9.85 12.87 -14.26
C MET A 96 -10.49 13.81 -13.26
N ILE A 97 -9.69 14.42 -12.37
CA ILE A 97 -10.17 15.38 -11.38
C ILE A 97 -10.74 16.60 -12.10
N LYS A 98 -10.03 17.12 -13.10
CA LYS A 98 -10.52 18.26 -13.89
C LYS A 98 -11.82 17.95 -14.62
N ALA A 99 -11.92 16.76 -15.21
CA ALA A 99 -13.12 16.33 -15.92
C ALA A 99 -14.32 16.24 -14.96
N ALA A 100 -14.13 15.65 -13.77
CA ALA A 100 -15.18 15.56 -12.76
C ALA A 100 -15.63 16.94 -12.28
N ASN A 101 -14.66 17.85 -12.03
CA ASN A 101 -14.98 19.21 -11.60
C ASN A 101 -15.72 19.99 -12.67
N ALA A 102 -15.37 19.81 -13.93
CA ALA A 102 -16.08 20.46 -15.04
C ALA A 102 -17.53 20.00 -15.14
N GLN A 103 -17.79 18.72 -14.93
CA GLN A 103 -19.14 18.17 -14.91
C GLN A 103 -19.94 18.66 -13.70
N ALA A 104 -19.29 18.72 -12.53
CA ALA A 104 -19.93 19.17 -11.30
C ALA A 104 -20.31 20.66 -11.35
N GLY A 105 -19.59 21.45 -12.15
CA GLY A 105 -19.81 22.87 -12.28
C GLY A 105 -20.92 23.28 -13.24
N LYS A 106 -21.64 22.32 -13.79
CA LYS A 106 -22.73 22.63 -14.74
C LYS A 106 -24.05 22.96 -14.05
#